data_469059461e7e0f4d8bc12ab4b00fbed8
#
_entry.id   469059461e7e0f4d8bc12ab4b00fbed8
#
_cell.length_a   1.000
_cell.length_b   1.000
_cell.length_c   1.000
_cell.angle_alpha   90.00
_cell.angle_beta   90.00
_cell.angle_gamma   90.00
#
_symmetry.space_group_name_H-M   'P 1'
#
loop_
_entity.id
_entity.type
_entity.pdbx_description
1 polymer ?
#
loop_
_entity_poly.entity_id
_entity_poly.type
_entity_poly.pdbx_seq_one_letter_code
_entity_poly.pdbx_strand_id
1 'polypeptide(L)'
;MKSSRSDNIFSNNNTIKDYDSELSASFQHEAERQEDHIELIASENYASKRILEAQGSLLTNKYAEGYPSKRYYGGCENVDIAENLAIDRAKELFKADYANVQPHSGSSANAAAYLALLQPNDTILGMSLDHGGHLTHGSKVNFSGRNYKS
;
A
#
# COMPACT_ATOMS: atom_id res chain seq x y z
N MET A 1 -13.65 -7.65 -40.68
CA MET A 1 -13.24 -8.89 -40.01
C MET A 1 -13.12 -8.58 -38.53
N LYS A 2 -14.01 -9.09 -37.68
CA LYS A 2 -13.87 -8.99 -36.22
C LYS A 2 -12.80 -10.00 -35.81
N SER A 3 -11.62 -9.55 -35.41
CA SER A 3 -10.61 -10.38 -34.78
C SER A 3 -11.26 -11.08 -33.58
N SER A 4 -11.22 -12.39 -33.55
CA SER A 4 -11.67 -13.15 -32.39
C SER A 4 -10.74 -12.78 -31.23
N ARG A 5 -11.32 -12.30 -30.13
CA ARG A 5 -10.60 -11.96 -28.89
C ARG A 5 -10.04 -13.18 -28.14
N SER A 6 -9.68 -14.26 -28.87
CA SER A 6 -9.19 -15.49 -28.27
C SER A 6 -7.74 -15.44 -27.78
N ASP A 7 -6.97 -14.41 -28.17
CA ASP A 7 -5.55 -14.28 -27.82
C ASP A 7 -5.27 -13.02 -26.98
N ASN A 8 -6.09 -12.81 -25.95
CA ASN A 8 -5.81 -11.78 -24.97
C ASN A 8 -4.55 -12.18 -24.16
N ILE A 9 -3.52 -11.35 -24.15
CA ILE A 9 -2.28 -11.57 -23.38
C ILE A 9 -2.52 -11.86 -21.89
N PHE A 10 -3.68 -11.44 -21.36
CA PHE A 10 -4.10 -11.67 -19.98
C PHE A 10 -5.00 -12.91 -19.81
N SER A 11 -5.30 -13.66 -20.87
CA SER A 11 -6.08 -14.90 -20.82
C SER A 11 -5.22 -16.15 -20.62
N ASN A 12 -3.92 -15.99 -20.47
CA ASN A 12 -3.03 -17.10 -20.14
C ASN A 12 -3.39 -17.59 -18.72
N ASN A 13 -3.95 -18.78 -18.65
CA ASN A 13 -4.41 -19.41 -17.41
C ASN A 13 -3.25 -20.06 -16.62
N ASN A 14 -1.99 -19.89 -17.05
CA ASN A 14 -0.86 -20.37 -16.31
C ASN A 14 -0.78 -19.67 -14.96
N THR A 15 -0.85 -20.46 -13.92
CA THR A 15 -0.71 -19.99 -12.54
C THR A 15 0.77 -20.05 -12.12
N ILE A 16 1.09 -19.45 -10.98
CA ILE A 16 2.44 -19.59 -10.39
C ILE A 16 2.78 -21.06 -10.21
N LYS A 17 1.81 -21.90 -9.83
CA LYS A 17 1.99 -23.33 -9.65
C LYS A 17 2.48 -24.06 -10.90
N ASP A 18 2.02 -23.61 -12.06
CA ASP A 18 2.38 -24.21 -13.34
C ASP A 18 3.76 -23.78 -13.82
N TYR A 19 4.26 -22.66 -13.30
CA TYR A 19 5.50 -22.03 -13.74
C TYR A 19 6.63 -22.15 -12.70
N ASP A 20 6.30 -21.98 -11.42
CA ASP A 20 7.23 -22.01 -10.29
C ASP A 20 6.60 -22.77 -9.13
N SER A 21 6.76 -24.06 -9.12
CA SER A 21 6.18 -24.93 -8.11
C SER A 21 6.78 -24.73 -6.71
N GLU A 22 8.04 -24.31 -6.62
CA GLU A 22 8.71 -24.04 -5.35
C GLU A 22 8.13 -22.79 -4.68
N LEU A 23 7.97 -21.71 -5.43
CA LEU A 23 7.32 -20.49 -4.95
C LEU A 23 5.84 -20.75 -4.59
N SER A 24 5.14 -21.53 -5.41
CA SER A 24 3.74 -21.91 -5.12
C SER A 24 3.62 -22.71 -3.82
N ALA A 25 4.57 -23.61 -3.54
CA ALA A 25 4.60 -24.38 -2.29
C ALA A 25 4.82 -23.47 -1.08
N SER A 26 5.68 -22.43 -1.20
CA SER A 26 5.89 -21.48 -0.11
C SER A 26 4.62 -20.71 0.25
N PHE A 27 3.81 -20.33 -0.75
CA PHE A 27 2.51 -19.66 -0.52
C PHE A 27 1.51 -20.58 0.18
N GLN A 28 1.52 -21.87 -0.18
CA GLN A 28 0.66 -22.84 0.47
C GLN A 28 1.05 -23.05 1.94
N HIS A 29 2.34 -23.24 2.21
CA HIS A 29 2.84 -23.39 3.59
C HIS A 29 2.55 -22.14 4.44
N GLU A 30 2.66 -20.95 3.86
CA GLU A 30 2.30 -19.73 4.59
C GLU A 30 0.80 -19.65 4.87
N ALA A 31 -0.05 -20.07 3.94
CA ALA A 31 -1.49 -20.13 4.19
C ALA A 31 -1.82 -21.12 5.32
N GLU A 32 -1.20 -22.30 5.31
CA GLU A 32 -1.33 -23.29 6.40
C GLU A 32 -0.84 -22.73 7.74
N ARG A 33 0.31 -22.03 7.75
CA ARG A 33 0.82 -21.36 8.94
C ARG A 33 -0.18 -20.36 9.50
N GLN A 34 -0.77 -19.53 8.65
CA GLN A 34 -1.74 -18.51 9.08
C GLN A 34 -3.03 -19.14 9.65
N GLU A 35 -3.46 -20.28 9.12
CA GLU A 35 -4.64 -21.00 9.66
C GLU A 35 -4.35 -21.71 10.98
N ASP A 36 -3.17 -22.31 11.13
CA ASP A 36 -2.84 -23.20 12.24
C ASP A 36 -2.21 -22.48 13.45
N HIS A 37 -1.75 -21.25 13.29
CA HIS A 37 -1.04 -20.53 14.33
C HIS A 37 -1.82 -19.30 14.80
N ILE A 38 -1.72 -19.01 16.09
CA ILE A 38 -2.25 -17.78 16.68
C ILE A 38 -1.23 -16.68 16.45
N GLU A 39 -1.64 -15.62 15.72
CA GLU A 39 -0.83 -14.45 15.51
C GLU A 39 -0.91 -13.49 16.72
N LEU A 40 0.23 -13.24 17.35
CA LEU A 40 0.34 -12.37 18.52
C LEU A 40 1.05 -11.05 18.24
N ILE A 41 1.45 -10.80 16.99
CA ILE A 41 2.05 -9.53 16.59
C ILE A 41 0.92 -8.52 16.36
N ALA A 42 0.78 -7.56 17.28
CA ALA A 42 -0.34 -6.63 17.30
C ALA A 42 -0.47 -5.74 16.04
N SER A 43 0.61 -5.58 15.28
CA SER A 43 0.65 -4.79 14.03
C SER A 43 0.29 -5.59 12.78
N GLU A 44 0.13 -6.91 12.87
CA GLU A 44 -0.29 -7.72 11.75
C GLU A 44 -1.81 -7.75 11.59
N ASN A 45 -2.26 -7.82 10.34
CA ASN A 45 -3.67 -7.92 9.99
C ASN A 45 -3.84 -8.77 8.74
N TYR A 46 -4.71 -9.77 8.81
CA TYR A 46 -4.99 -10.63 7.68
C TYR A 46 -5.82 -9.90 6.62
N ALA A 47 -5.24 -9.72 5.46
CA ALA A 47 -5.91 -9.11 4.32
C ALA A 47 -7.01 -10.04 3.79
N SER A 48 -8.20 -9.48 3.54
CA SER A 48 -9.26 -10.25 2.90
C SER A 48 -8.89 -10.62 1.46
N LYS A 49 -9.49 -11.69 0.94
CA LYS A 49 -9.29 -12.12 -0.46
C LYS A 49 -9.53 -10.97 -1.46
N ARG A 50 -10.50 -10.11 -1.20
CA ARG A 50 -10.81 -8.95 -2.05
C ARG A 50 -9.67 -7.93 -2.11
N ILE A 51 -8.97 -7.74 -1.00
CA ILE A 51 -7.80 -6.84 -0.94
C ILE A 51 -6.64 -7.46 -1.71
N LEU A 52 -6.38 -8.76 -1.54
CA LEU A 52 -5.35 -9.46 -2.30
C LEU A 52 -5.61 -9.43 -3.79
N GLU A 53 -6.88 -9.60 -4.22
CA GLU A 53 -7.30 -9.52 -5.61
C GLU A 53 -7.08 -8.10 -6.18
N ALA A 54 -7.45 -7.07 -5.44
CA ALA A 54 -7.22 -5.69 -5.85
C ALA A 54 -5.73 -5.36 -5.99
N GLN A 55 -4.92 -5.80 -5.05
CA GLN A 55 -3.47 -5.56 -5.02
C GLN A 55 -2.76 -6.28 -6.17
N GLY A 56 -3.17 -7.49 -6.54
CA GLY A 56 -2.64 -8.26 -7.67
C GLY A 56 -3.36 -8.00 -9.00
N SER A 57 -4.11 -6.93 -9.13
CA SER A 57 -4.88 -6.63 -10.34
C SER A 57 -4.01 -6.07 -11.47
N LEU A 58 -4.61 -5.98 -12.67
CA LEU A 58 -3.98 -5.40 -13.87
C LEU A 58 -3.55 -3.93 -13.70
N LEU A 59 -4.07 -3.23 -12.70
CA LEU A 59 -3.64 -1.87 -12.36
C LEU A 59 -2.14 -1.81 -12.02
N THR A 60 -1.56 -2.91 -11.57
CA THR A 60 -0.11 -3.06 -11.34
C THR A 60 0.74 -2.72 -12.57
N ASN A 61 0.21 -2.92 -13.78
CA ASN A 61 0.91 -2.67 -15.03
C ASN A 61 0.93 -1.18 -15.43
N LYS A 62 0.13 -0.33 -14.74
CA LYS A 62 -0.04 1.05 -15.17
C LYS A 62 0.84 2.02 -14.41
N TYR A 63 1.71 2.71 -15.13
CA TYR A 63 2.47 3.84 -14.61
C TYR A 63 1.55 5.08 -14.55
N ALA A 64 1.23 5.54 -13.35
CA ALA A 64 0.22 6.58 -13.10
C ALA A 64 0.75 7.73 -12.24
N GLU A 65 1.91 8.25 -12.62
CA GLU A 65 2.53 9.40 -11.94
C GLU A 65 1.61 10.63 -12.03
N GLY A 66 1.52 11.37 -10.93
CA GLY A 66 0.60 12.51 -10.77
C GLY A 66 -0.62 12.14 -9.95
N TYR A 67 -1.70 12.88 -10.11
CA TYR A 67 -2.96 12.72 -9.39
C TYR A 67 -4.13 12.51 -10.36
N PRO A 68 -5.29 12.02 -9.91
CA PRO A 68 -6.47 11.89 -10.75
C PRO A 68 -6.74 13.16 -11.56
N SER A 69 -6.99 13.02 -12.84
CA SER A 69 -7.18 14.09 -13.82
C SER A 69 -5.97 15.02 -14.05
N LYS A 70 -4.83 14.74 -13.40
CA LYS A 70 -3.56 15.50 -13.52
C LYS A 70 -2.38 14.54 -13.63
N ARG A 71 -2.46 13.58 -14.56
CA ARG A 71 -1.40 12.60 -14.80
C ARG A 71 -0.38 13.12 -15.80
N TYR A 72 0.85 12.65 -15.65
CA TYR A 72 1.91 12.94 -16.62
C TYR A 72 1.81 12.07 -17.88
N TYR A 73 1.07 10.94 -17.82
CA TYR A 73 0.94 9.97 -18.91
C TYR A 73 -0.52 9.66 -19.20
N GLY A 74 -0.80 9.29 -20.47
CA GLY A 74 -2.14 8.85 -20.89
C GLY A 74 -2.50 7.45 -20.40
N GLY A 75 -3.79 7.07 -20.58
CA GLY A 75 -4.31 5.74 -20.23
C GLY A 75 -4.54 5.53 -18.75
N CYS A 76 -4.76 6.59 -17.98
CA CYS A 76 -4.94 6.54 -16.52
C CYS A 76 -6.41 6.61 -16.09
N GLU A 77 -7.37 6.58 -17.03
CA GLU A 77 -8.79 6.77 -16.76
C GLU A 77 -9.33 5.78 -15.72
N ASN A 78 -8.92 4.52 -15.82
CA ASN A 78 -9.36 3.46 -14.91
C ASN A 78 -8.61 3.54 -13.54
N VAL A 79 -7.36 3.94 -13.55
CA VAL A 79 -6.60 4.18 -12.32
C VAL A 79 -7.18 5.38 -11.57
N ASP A 80 -7.57 6.43 -12.28
CA ASP A 80 -8.22 7.61 -11.70
C ASP A 80 -9.52 7.25 -10.98
N ILE A 81 -10.33 6.35 -11.56
CA ILE A 81 -11.53 5.85 -10.90
C ILE A 81 -11.19 5.14 -9.59
N ALA A 82 -10.21 4.24 -9.62
CA ALA A 82 -9.81 3.48 -8.43
C ALA A 82 -9.26 4.41 -7.33
N GLU A 83 -8.42 5.38 -7.69
CA GLU A 83 -7.85 6.32 -6.73
C GLU A 83 -8.89 7.28 -6.16
N ASN A 84 -9.80 7.80 -6.99
CA ASN A 84 -10.89 8.65 -6.52
C ASN A 84 -11.82 7.90 -5.56
N LEU A 85 -12.18 6.65 -5.87
CA LEU A 85 -12.97 5.83 -4.95
C LEU A 85 -12.26 5.63 -3.60
N ALA A 86 -10.94 5.42 -3.60
CA ALA A 86 -10.18 5.29 -2.37
C ALA A 86 -10.14 6.60 -1.57
N ILE A 87 -9.96 7.74 -2.23
CA ILE A 87 -10.00 9.08 -1.63
C ILE A 87 -11.36 9.34 -0.98
N ASP A 88 -12.45 9.13 -1.73
CA ASP A 88 -13.81 9.42 -1.24
C ASP A 88 -14.17 8.54 -0.05
N ARG A 89 -13.86 7.25 -0.11
CA ARG A 89 -14.09 6.30 0.99
C ARG A 89 -13.23 6.61 2.22
N ALA A 90 -11.98 7.03 2.05
CA ALA A 90 -11.13 7.46 3.15
C ALA A 90 -11.70 8.71 3.82
N LYS A 91 -12.14 9.70 3.05
CA LYS A 91 -12.80 10.91 3.56
C LYS A 91 -14.06 10.58 4.34
N GLU A 92 -14.90 9.70 3.82
CA GLU A 92 -16.13 9.26 4.49
C GLU A 92 -15.82 8.53 5.81
N LEU A 93 -14.89 7.56 5.77
CA LEU A 93 -14.52 6.75 6.93
C LEU A 93 -13.94 7.58 8.08
N PHE A 94 -13.05 8.50 7.76
CA PHE A 94 -12.34 9.33 8.75
C PHE A 94 -13.03 10.68 8.99
N LYS A 95 -14.14 10.97 8.31
CA LYS A 95 -14.83 12.27 8.35
C LYS A 95 -13.87 13.43 8.08
N ALA A 96 -12.99 13.25 7.12
CA ALA A 96 -11.95 14.21 6.74
C ALA A 96 -12.35 14.99 5.49
N ASP A 97 -11.94 16.25 5.42
CA ASP A 97 -12.15 17.10 4.24
C ASP A 97 -11.26 16.70 3.08
N TYR A 98 -10.06 16.18 3.39
CA TYR A 98 -9.03 15.80 2.43
C TYR A 98 -8.47 14.43 2.76
N ALA A 99 -8.07 13.69 1.73
CA ALA A 99 -7.32 12.44 1.85
C ALA A 99 -6.32 12.31 0.71
N ASN A 100 -5.14 11.79 1.01
CA ASN A 100 -4.16 11.34 0.03
C ASN A 100 -3.92 9.86 0.27
N VAL A 101 -4.19 9.04 -0.75
CA VAL A 101 -4.12 7.58 -0.68
C VAL A 101 -2.90 7.00 -1.38
N GLN A 102 -1.99 7.87 -1.86
CA GLN A 102 -0.79 7.43 -2.59
C GLN A 102 0.39 6.96 -1.72
N PRO A 103 0.53 7.32 -0.42
CA PRO A 103 1.64 6.84 0.36
C PRO A 103 1.77 5.31 0.31
N HIS A 104 2.97 4.83 0.05
CA HIS A 104 3.28 3.40 -0.04
C HIS A 104 3.06 2.66 1.30
N SER A 105 3.28 3.36 2.42
CA SER A 105 3.18 2.80 3.77
C SER A 105 2.87 3.90 4.79
N GLY A 106 2.51 3.52 6.02
CA GLY A 106 2.39 4.47 7.13
C GLY A 106 3.67 5.26 7.39
N SER A 107 4.83 4.63 7.21
CA SER A 107 6.12 5.33 7.34
C SER A 107 6.31 6.42 6.30
N SER A 108 5.97 6.16 5.04
CA SER A 108 6.05 7.19 3.99
C SER A 108 4.98 8.26 4.15
N ALA A 109 3.79 7.93 4.66
CA ALA A 109 2.77 8.90 5.00
C ALA A 109 3.22 9.85 6.10
N ASN A 110 3.81 9.33 7.18
CA ASN A 110 4.37 10.14 8.25
C ASN A 110 5.54 11.02 7.76
N ALA A 111 6.41 10.48 6.90
CA ALA A 111 7.49 11.25 6.30
C ALA A 111 6.95 12.42 5.48
N ALA A 112 5.94 12.20 4.66
CA ALA A 112 5.29 13.25 3.87
C ALA A 112 4.66 14.33 4.77
N ALA A 113 3.99 13.94 5.85
CA ALA A 113 3.40 14.87 6.82
C ALA A 113 4.48 15.74 7.48
N TYR A 114 5.58 15.14 7.93
CA TYR A 114 6.69 15.91 8.52
C TYR A 114 7.33 16.88 7.51
N LEU A 115 7.58 16.42 6.29
CA LEU A 115 8.14 17.28 5.24
C LEU A 115 7.22 18.45 4.87
N ALA A 116 5.91 18.27 4.99
CA ALA A 116 4.96 19.35 4.71
C ALA A 116 4.87 20.38 5.83
N LEU A 117 5.11 19.99 7.07
CA LEU A 117 4.81 20.78 8.26
C LEU A 117 6.07 21.31 8.99
N LEU A 118 7.22 20.67 8.82
CA LEU A 118 8.40 20.89 9.63
C LEU A 118 9.63 21.20 8.79
N GLN A 119 10.57 21.88 9.44
CA GLN A 119 11.93 22.05 8.95
C GLN A 119 12.88 21.08 9.67
N PRO A 120 14.03 20.72 9.08
CA PRO A 120 15.05 19.93 9.77
C PRO A 120 15.41 20.55 11.13
N ASN A 121 15.51 19.70 12.15
CA ASN A 121 15.75 20.06 13.56
C ASN A 121 14.57 20.70 14.31
N ASP A 122 13.40 20.81 13.72
CA ASP A 122 12.20 21.11 14.50
C ASP A 122 11.92 20.03 15.54
N THR A 123 11.14 20.37 16.55
CA THR A 123 10.83 19.46 17.65
C THR A 123 9.49 18.78 17.42
N ILE A 124 9.46 17.46 17.54
CA ILE A 124 8.26 16.64 17.54
C ILE A 124 8.04 16.04 18.94
N LEU A 125 6.79 15.89 19.33
CA LEU A 125 6.40 15.16 20.52
C LEU A 125 5.81 13.81 20.10
N GLY A 126 6.51 12.74 20.44
CA GLY A 126 6.10 11.37 20.17
C GLY A 126 6.15 10.49 21.41
N MET A 127 5.33 9.43 21.42
CA MET A 127 5.41 8.41 22.47
C MET A 127 6.65 7.53 22.23
N SER A 128 7.36 7.18 23.30
CA SER A 128 8.50 6.28 23.21
C SER A 128 8.08 4.87 22.81
N LEU A 129 8.98 4.12 22.19
CA LEU A 129 8.72 2.72 21.76
C LEU A 129 8.27 1.84 22.93
N ASP A 130 8.93 1.96 24.06
CA ASP A 130 8.62 1.17 25.27
C ASP A 130 7.23 1.44 25.85
N HIS A 131 6.61 2.53 25.44
CA HIS A 131 5.27 2.94 25.88
C HIS A 131 4.21 2.82 24.77
N GLY A 132 4.51 2.12 23.68
CA GLY A 132 3.60 1.91 22.56
C GLY A 132 3.75 2.90 21.40
N GLY A 133 4.82 3.67 21.37
CA GLY A 133 5.15 4.54 20.24
C GLY A 133 5.58 3.76 19.00
N HIS A 134 5.56 4.42 17.86
CA HIS A 134 6.03 3.88 16.59
C HIS A 134 7.44 4.41 16.27
N LEU A 135 8.20 3.65 15.48
CA LEU A 135 9.54 4.07 15.02
C LEU A 135 9.54 5.46 14.37
N THR A 136 8.52 5.77 13.58
CA THR A 136 8.38 7.05 12.88
C THR A 136 7.98 8.23 13.78
N HIS A 137 7.82 8.01 15.09
CA HIS A 137 7.47 9.06 16.05
C HIS A 137 8.70 9.63 16.78
N GLY A 138 9.87 9.68 16.12
CA GLY A 138 11.06 10.31 16.66
C GLY A 138 12.13 9.33 17.12
N SER A 139 12.00 8.03 16.87
CA SER A 139 13.03 7.06 17.24
C SER A 139 14.37 7.40 16.55
N LYS A 140 15.46 7.40 17.30
CA LYS A 140 16.82 7.75 16.83
C LYS A 140 17.33 6.87 15.69
N VAL A 141 16.81 5.65 15.54
CA VAL A 141 17.17 4.74 14.45
C VAL A 141 16.34 4.97 13.18
N ASN A 142 15.29 5.78 13.28
CA ASN A 142 14.39 6.10 12.18
C ASN A 142 14.71 7.47 11.59
N PHE A 143 14.26 7.73 10.34
CA PHE A 143 14.41 9.03 9.68
C PHE A 143 13.87 10.19 10.53
N SER A 144 12.79 9.97 11.27
CA SER A 144 12.16 11.00 12.09
C SER A 144 13.08 11.49 13.21
N GLY A 145 13.70 10.58 13.95
CA GLY A 145 14.65 10.96 15.00
C GLY A 145 16.05 11.37 14.52
N ARG A 146 16.34 11.19 13.22
CA ARG A 146 17.55 11.69 12.57
C ARG A 146 17.41 13.11 12.04
N ASN A 147 16.22 13.50 11.64
CA ASN A 147 15.93 14.80 11.04
C ASN A 147 15.29 15.80 12.01
N TYR A 148 14.62 15.31 13.04
CA TYR A 148 13.89 16.11 14.01
C TYR A 148 14.35 15.82 15.44
N LYS A 149 14.16 16.78 16.33
CA LYS A 149 14.35 16.57 17.77
C LYS A 149 13.09 15.92 18.35
N SER A 150 13.26 14.95 19.23
CA SER A 150 12.17 14.24 19.90
C SER A 150 12.46 14.01 21.39
#